data_e4bba6d7c87808d719fc8463583dbb5d
#
_entry.id   e4bba6d7c87808d719fc8463583dbb5d
#
_cell.length_a   1.000
_cell.length_b   1.000
_cell.length_c   1.000
_cell.angle_alpha   90.00
_cell.angle_beta   90.00
_cell.angle_gamma   90.00
#
_symmetry.space_group_name_H-M   'P 1'
#
loop_
_entity.id
_entity.type
_entity.pdbx_description
1 polymer ?
#
loop_
_entity_poly.entity_id
_entity_poly.type
_entity_poly.pdbx_seq_one_letter_code
_entity_poly.pdbx_strand_id
1 'polypeptide(L)'
;LEGSILERIKKKDYLLYAPYQSFSYIIKFLREAALDPKVASIKITLYRLAKNSQIVSSLINAAKNGKKVTVQIELQARFDEESNISYSEQMQTEGIELIFGVKGLKVHSKICVIERIEDGRVKRYGLVSTGNFNENSAKVYTDVTLFTSNVEILKDAAKIFDFFDVNYRVHRYKHLIVSPHYTRTRFNKLIDRE
;
A
#
# COMPACT_ATOMS: atom_id res chain seq x y z
N LEU A 1 16.98 -8.61 5.93
CA LEU A 1 16.09 -9.66 5.39
C LEU A 1 16.75 -10.30 4.16
N GLU A 2 17.49 -11.39 4.36
CA GLU A 2 17.99 -12.23 3.27
C GLU A 2 16.89 -13.18 2.79
N GLY A 3 16.89 -13.58 1.51
CA GLY A 3 15.90 -14.46 0.91
C GLY A 3 14.56 -13.76 0.61
N SER A 4 13.49 -14.55 0.48
CA SER A 4 12.13 -14.07 0.16
C SER A 4 11.51 -13.31 1.32
N ILE A 5 11.02 -12.10 1.06
CA ILE A 5 10.29 -11.29 2.04
C ILE A 5 8.90 -11.90 2.27
N LEU A 6 8.21 -12.33 1.23
CA LEU A 6 6.89 -12.96 1.34
C LEU A 6 6.94 -14.20 2.24
N GLU A 7 7.94 -15.08 2.08
CA GLU A 7 8.07 -16.26 2.93
C GLU A 7 8.46 -15.93 4.38
N ARG A 8 9.14 -14.78 4.60
CA ARG A 8 9.48 -14.34 5.95
C ARG A 8 8.27 -13.77 6.68
N ILE A 9 7.51 -12.87 6.03
CA ILE A 9 6.33 -12.27 6.66
C ILE A 9 5.18 -13.25 6.84
N LYS A 10 5.19 -14.37 6.12
CA LYS A 10 4.30 -15.50 6.37
C LYS A 10 4.49 -16.11 7.75
N LYS A 11 5.71 -16.05 8.30
CA LYS A 11 6.07 -16.63 9.59
C LYS A 11 5.90 -15.67 10.76
N LYS A 12 6.20 -14.39 10.56
CA LYS A 12 6.08 -13.33 11.56
C LYS A 12 6.08 -11.94 10.92
N ASP A 13 5.51 -10.97 11.60
CA ASP A 13 5.54 -9.58 11.21
C ASP A 13 6.94 -8.97 11.38
N TYR A 14 7.25 -7.95 10.55
CA TYR A 14 8.48 -7.17 10.66
C TYR A 14 8.14 -5.69 10.64
N LEU A 15 8.85 -4.92 11.45
CA LEU A 15 8.84 -3.46 11.40
C LEU A 15 10.12 -2.97 10.72
N LEU A 16 9.97 -2.09 9.76
CA LEU A 16 11.04 -1.34 9.13
C LEU A 16 11.02 0.08 9.69
N TYR A 17 12.17 0.55 10.17
CA TYR A 17 12.31 1.87 10.76
C TYR A 17 13.22 2.76 9.90
N ALA A 18 12.62 3.63 9.11
CA ALA A 18 13.33 4.63 8.31
C ALA A 18 13.75 5.82 9.19
N PRO A 19 14.84 6.50 8.89
CA PRO A 19 15.82 6.26 7.82
C PRO A 19 16.90 5.24 8.18
N TYR A 20 16.87 4.70 9.40
CA TYR A 20 17.94 3.83 9.95
C TYR A 20 17.99 2.45 9.32
N GLN A 21 16.89 1.99 8.75
CA GLN A 21 16.82 0.77 7.95
C GLN A 21 16.45 1.09 6.51
N SER A 22 16.97 0.30 5.58
CA SER A 22 16.88 0.60 4.15
C SER A 22 15.47 0.48 3.59
N PHE A 23 15.00 1.51 2.92
CA PHE A 23 13.76 1.50 2.12
C PHE A 23 13.76 0.43 1.01
N SER A 24 14.94 -0.05 0.63
CA SER A 24 15.08 -1.10 -0.40
C SER A 24 14.30 -2.38 -0.08
N TYR A 25 13.96 -2.65 1.17
CA TYR A 25 13.10 -3.78 1.53
C TYR A 25 11.67 -3.64 1.00
N ILE A 26 11.13 -2.42 0.94
CA ILE A 26 9.82 -2.14 0.33
C ILE A 26 9.89 -2.39 -1.18
N ILE A 27 10.95 -1.91 -1.82
CA ILE A 27 11.18 -2.15 -3.26
C ILE A 27 11.33 -3.65 -3.54
N LYS A 28 12.12 -4.34 -2.72
CA LYS A 28 12.31 -5.80 -2.84
C LYS A 28 10.99 -6.57 -2.69
N PHE A 29 10.14 -6.17 -1.74
CA PHE A 29 8.81 -6.75 -1.54
C PHE A 29 7.93 -6.63 -2.80
N LEU A 30 7.90 -5.44 -3.42
CA LEU A 30 7.14 -5.23 -4.65
C LEU A 30 7.74 -5.95 -5.86
N ARG A 31 9.07 -5.99 -5.98
CA ARG A 31 9.77 -6.75 -7.04
C ARG A 31 9.53 -8.24 -6.92
N GLU A 32 9.57 -8.77 -5.71
CA GLU A 32 9.26 -10.17 -5.45
C GLU A 32 7.81 -10.48 -5.84
N ALA A 33 6.86 -9.63 -5.45
CA ALA A 33 5.46 -9.77 -5.85
C ALA A 33 5.27 -9.68 -7.38
N ALA A 34 6.03 -8.83 -8.06
CA ALA A 34 5.96 -8.69 -9.52
C ALA A 34 6.43 -9.96 -10.24
N LEU A 35 7.40 -10.68 -9.68
CA LEU A 35 7.99 -11.89 -10.29
C LEU A 35 7.31 -13.19 -9.85
N ASP A 36 6.66 -13.23 -8.69
CA ASP A 36 6.04 -14.46 -8.16
C ASP A 36 4.80 -14.85 -8.99
N PRO A 37 4.81 -16.04 -9.66
CA PRO A 37 3.69 -16.48 -10.48
C PRO A 37 2.40 -16.72 -9.69
N LYS A 38 2.48 -16.90 -8.37
CA LYS A 38 1.32 -17.09 -7.49
C LYS A 38 0.65 -15.78 -7.10
N VAL A 39 1.29 -14.63 -7.29
CA VAL A 39 0.68 -13.33 -7.04
C VAL A 39 -0.32 -13.01 -8.14
N ALA A 40 -1.57 -12.76 -7.75
CA ALA A 40 -2.67 -12.43 -8.65
C ALA A 40 -2.89 -10.91 -8.74
N SER A 41 -2.78 -10.19 -7.61
CA SER A 41 -3.05 -8.77 -7.58
C SER A 41 -2.15 -8.00 -6.62
N ILE A 42 -1.93 -6.71 -6.93
CA ILE A 42 -1.25 -5.74 -6.08
C ILE A 42 -2.11 -4.48 -6.02
N LYS A 43 -2.48 -4.05 -4.82
CA LYS A 43 -3.17 -2.78 -4.57
C LYS A 43 -2.30 -1.90 -3.68
N ILE A 44 -2.07 -0.64 -4.05
CA ILE A 44 -1.19 0.27 -3.30
C ILE A 44 -1.70 1.70 -3.33
N THR A 45 -1.48 2.44 -2.25
CA THR A 45 -1.71 3.89 -2.21
C THR A 45 -0.41 4.63 -2.45
N LEU A 46 -0.43 5.63 -3.34
CA LEU A 46 0.71 6.50 -3.63
C LEU A 46 0.29 7.95 -3.42
N TYR A 47 1.12 8.71 -2.70
CA TYR A 47 0.86 10.11 -2.42
C TYR A 47 1.90 11.02 -3.08
N ARG A 48 3.18 10.70 -2.91
CA ARG A 48 4.33 11.40 -3.51
C ARG A 48 5.24 10.37 -4.14
N LEU A 49 5.64 10.60 -5.37
CA LEU A 49 6.54 9.72 -6.10
C LEU A 49 7.92 10.38 -6.23
N ALA A 50 8.96 9.60 -6.02
CA ALA A 50 10.32 10.03 -6.23
C ALA A 50 10.62 10.15 -7.74
N LYS A 51 11.49 11.06 -8.12
CA LYS A 51 12.05 11.07 -9.49
C LYS A 51 12.77 9.74 -9.72
N ASN A 52 12.48 9.06 -10.83
CA ASN A 52 12.95 7.69 -11.13
C ASN A 52 12.51 6.65 -10.09
N SER A 53 11.23 6.68 -9.71
CA SER A 53 10.67 5.81 -8.68
C SER A 53 10.79 4.34 -9.03
N GLN A 54 11.49 3.58 -8.19
CA GLN A 54 11.58 2.13 -8.27
C GLN A 54 10.28 1.43 -7.85
N ILE A 55 9.44 2.11 -7.07
CA ILE A 55 8.08 1.67 -6.76
C ILE A 55 7.26 1.59 -8.04
N VAL A 56 7.20 2.68 -8.82
CA VAL A 56 6.47 2.71 -10.10
C VAL A 56 7.02 1.65 -11.07
N SER A 57 8.34 1.56 -11.21
CA SER A 57 8.97 0.54 -12.06
C SER A 57 8.58 -0.88 -11.64
N SER A 58 8.49 -1.15 -10.33
CA SER A 58 8.08 -2.47 -9.82
C SER A 58 6.61 -2.78 -10.12
N LEU A 59 5.72 -1.77 -10.03
CA LEU A 59 4.30 -1.92 -10.35
C LEU A 59 4.07 -2.15 -11.86
N ILE A 60 4.80 -1.43 -12.70
CA ILE A 60 4.77 -1.62 -14.17
C ILE A 60 5.25 -3.03 -14.52
N ASN A 61 6.35 -3.49 -13.92
CA ASN A 61 6.83 -4.86 -14.13
C ASN A 61 5.80 -5.90 -13.67
N ALA A 62 5.08 -5.64 -12.58
CA ALA A 62 3.99 -6.52 -12.13
C ALA A 62 2.87 -6.60 -13.16
N ALA A 63 2.42 -5.46 -13.70
CA ALA A 63 1.40 -5.42 -14.74
C ALA A 63 1.85 -6.17 -16.02
N LYS A 64 3.09 -5.94 -16.47
CA LYS A 64 3.69 -6.66 -17.61
C LYS A 64 3.78 -8.17 -17.37
N ASN A 65 3.94 -8.62 -16.13
CA ASN A 65 3.91 -10.02 -15.73
C ASN A 65 2.49 -10.55 -15.48
N GLY A 66 1.45 -9.86 -15.95
CA GLY A 66 0.04 -10.29 -15.91
C GLY A 66 -0.63 -10.15 -14.55
N LYS A 67 -0.07 -9.39 -13.60
CA LYS A 67 -0.72 -9.13 -12.31
C LYS A 67 -1.77 -8.03 -12.47
N LYS A 68 -2.91 -8.18 -11.79
CA LYS A 68 -3.84 -7.06 -11.66
C LYS A 68 -3.25 -6.03 -10.69
N VAL A 69 -2.92 -4.84 -11.20
CA VAL A 69 -2.34 -3.76 -10.37
C VAL A 69 -3.33 -2.62 -10.28
N THR A 70 -3.69 -2.23 -9.05
CA THR A 70 -4.55 -1.08 -8.76
C THR A 70 -3.78 -0.09 -7.89
N VAL A 71 -3.67 1.13 -8.33
CA VAL A 71 -2.98 2.22 -7.62
C VAL A 71 -3.97 3.33 -7.30
N GLN A 72 -4.17 3.59 -6.01
CA GLN A 72 -4.79 4.84 -5.60
C GLN A 72 -3.71 5.92 -5.54
N ILE A 73 -3.86 6.98 -6.31
CA ILE A 73 -2.91 8.09 -6.38
C ILE A 73 -3.57 9.42 -6.05
N GLU A 74 -2.87 10.25 -5.25
CA GLU A 74 -3.28 11.61 -4.93
C GLU A 74 -2.57 12.60 -5.87
N LEU A 75 -3.30 13.14 -6.86
CA LEU A 75 -2.72 14.06 -7.84
C LEU A 75 -2.34 15.42 -7.23
N GLN A 76 -3.09 15.87 -6.20
CA GLN A 76 -2.86 17.16 -5.54
C GLN A 76 -1.80 17.06 -4.43
N ALA A 77 -0.72 16.34 -4.67
CA ALA A 77 0.43 16.26 -3.77
C ALA A 77 1.31 17.50 -3.96
N ARG A 78 1.20 18.47 -3.05
CA ARG A 78 1.93 19.74 -3.12
C ARG A 78 3.42 19.55 -3.47
N PHE A 79 3.89 20.19 -4.53
CA PHE A 79 5.23 20.16 -5.14
C PHE A 79 5.57 18.91 -5.98
N ASP A 80 4.69 17.91 -6.07
CA ASP A 80 4.96 16.67 -6.82
C ASP A 80 3.90 16.38 -7.88
N GLU A 81 3.04 17.36 -8.22
CA GLU A 81 1.90 17.21 -9.13
C GLU A 81 2.34 16.76 -10.52
N GLU A 82 3.34 17.41 -11.09
CA GLU A 82 3.85 17.11 -12.45
C GLU A 82 4.39 15.68 -12.54
N SER A 83 5.18 15.26 -11.54
CA SER A 83 5.71 13.91 -11.48
C SER A 83 4.59 12.88 -11.32
N ASN A 84 3.59 13.17 -10.49
CA ASN A 84 2.46 12.25 -10.28
C ASN A 84 1.59 12.11 -11.53
N ILE A 85 1.39 13.20 -12.30
CA ILE A 85 0.67 13.16 -13.58
C ILE A 85 1.43 12.30 -14.60
N SER A 86 2.72 12.58 -14.82
CA SER A 86 3.54 11.84 -15.77
C SER A 86 3.60 10.33 -15.45
N TYR A 87 3.76 9.98 -14.18
CA TYR A 87 3.74 8.57 -13.77
C TYR A 87 2.34 7.93 -13.90
N SER A 88 1.27 8.71 -13.70
CA SER A 88 -0.08 8.22 -13.90
C SER A 88 -0.33 7.83 -15.34
N GLU A 89 0.07 8.68 -16.30
CA GLU A 89 -0.02 8.39 -17.72
C GLU A 89 0.78 7.14 -18.10
N GLN A 90 2.01 7.02 -17.60
CA GLN A 90 2.85 5.85 -17.83
C GLN A 90 2.21 4.56 -17.26
N MET A 91 1.68 4.61 -16.05
CA MET A 91 1.04 3.44 -15.42
C MET A 91 -0.24 3.03 -16.16
N GLN A 92 -1.05 3.99 -16.61
CA GLN A 92 -2.26 3.70 -17.41
C GLN A 92 -1.92 3.06 -18.74
N THR A 93 -0.88 3.54 -19.43
CA THR A 93 -0.41 2.94 -20.70
C THR A 93 -0.01 1.48 -20.54
N GLU A 94 0.48 1.10 -19.37
CA GLU A 94 0.89 -0.26 -19.05
C GLU A 94 -0.25 -1.11 -18.42
N GLY A 95 -1.50 -0.62 -18.47
CA GLY A 95 -2.69 -1.35 -18.04
C GLY A 95 -2.92 -1.38 -16.53
N ILE A 96 -2.28 -0.49 -15.78
CA ILE A 96 -2.51 -0.34 -14.33
C ILE A 96 -3.81 0.45 -14.12
N GLU A 97 -4.67 -0.07 -13.25
CA GLU A 97 -5.90 0.59 -12.83
C GLU A 97 -5.58 1.72 -11.85
N LEU A 98 -5.96 2.96 -12.19
CA LEU A 98 -5.75 4.12 -11.34
C LEU A 98 -7.05 4.61 -10.71
N ILE A 99 -7.00 4.89 -9.41
CA ILE A 99 -8.07 5.54 -8.65
C ILE A 99 -7.54 6.91 -8.22
N PHE A 100 -8.19 7.99 -8.68
CA PHE A 100 -7.77 9.36 -8.40
C PHE A 100 -8.55 9.94 -7.22
N GLY A 101 -7.90 9.97 -6.05
CA GLY A 101 -8.49 10.57 -4.86
C GLY A 101 -9.82 9.95 -4.42
N VAL A 102 -10.47 10.60 -3.47
CA VAL A 102 -11.85 10.32 -3.04
C VAL A 102 -12.57 11.66 -2.89
N LYS A 103 -13.72 11.82 -3.52
CA LYS A 103 -14.45 13.08 -3.50
C LYS A 103 -14.69 13.56 -2.06
N GLY A 104 -14.23 14.76 -1.75
CA GLY A 104 -14.38 15.40 -0.44
C GLY A 104 -13.45 14.87 0.66
N LEU A 105 -12.56 13.94 0.35
CA LEU A 105 -11.57 13.40 1.29
C LEU A 105 -10.18 13.41 0.65
N LYS A 106 -9.16 13.63 1.49
CA LYS A 106 -7.76 13.47 1.08
C LYS A 106 -7.26 12.09 1.50
N VAL A 107 -6.82 11.28 0.54
CA VAL A 107 -6.29 9.96 0.85
C VAL A 107 -4.86 10.10 1.36
N HIS A 108 -4.67 9.81 2.65
CA HIS A 108 -3.37 9.92 3.33
C HIS A 108 -2.86 8.59 3.90
N SER A 109 -3.58 7.50 3.70
CA SER A 109 -3.14 6.15 4.08
C SER A 109 -1.96 5.69 3.23
N LYS A 110 -1.06 4.93 3.83
CA LYS A 110 0.09 4.31 3.17
C LYS A 110 -0.02 2.82 3.37
N ILE A 111 -0.72 2.17 2.45
CA ILE A 111 -1.02 0.74 2.51
C ILE A 111 -0.71 0.07 1.17
N CYS A 112 -0.26 -1.17 1.25
CA CYS A 112 -0.11 -2.05 0.10
C CYS A 112 -0.69 -3.41 0.47
N VAL A 113 -1.50 -3.99 -0.42
CA VAL A 113 -2.07 -5.33 -0.26
C VAL A 113 -1.75 -6.14 -1.51
N ILE A 114 -1.10 -7.28 -1.31
CA ILE A 114 -0.80 -8.28 -2.34
C ILE A 114 -1.69 -9.49 -2.10
N GLU A 115 -2.33 -9.99 -3.14
CA GLU A 115 -3.08 -11.24 -3.11
C GLU A 115 -2.30 -12.32 -3.86
N ARG A 116 -1.98 -13.39 -3.15
CA ARG A 116 -1.24 -14.56 -3.62
C ARG A 116 -2.13 -15.80 -3.53
N ILE A 117 -2.14 -16.62 -4.55
CA ILE A 117 -2.90 -17.86 -4.56
C ILE A 117 -2.00 -18.98 -4.01
N GLU A 118 -2.38 -19.52 -2.87
CA GLU A 118 -1.71 -20.64 -2.20
C GLU A 118 -2.73 -21.74 -1.93
N ASP A 119 -2.45 -22.94 -2.43
CA ASP A 119 -3.34 -24.11 -2.26
C ASP A 119 -4.81 -23.81 -2.64
N GLY A 120 -5.00 -23.10 -3.76
CA GLY A 120 -6.31 -22.68 -4.26
C GLY A 120 -7.03 -21.61 -3.43
N ARG A 121 -6.35 -21.00 -2.45
CA ARG A 121 -6.91 -19.96 -1.58
C ARG A 121 -6.15 -18.65 -1.71
N VAL A 122 -6.87 -17.55 -1.58
CA VAL A 122 -6.26 -16.22 -1.53
C VAL A 122 -5.60 -16.01 -0.17
N LYS A 123 -4.31 -15.79 -0.17
CA LYS A 123 -3.52 -15.31 0.97
C LYS A 123 -3.11 -13.87 0.71
N ARG A 124 -3.15 -13.04 1.75
CA ARG A 124 -2.77 -11.64 1.67
C ARG A 124 -1.46 -11.39 2.38
N TYR A 125 -0.66 -10.52 1.76
CA TYR A 125 0.59 -10.00 2.28
C TYR A 125 0.55 -8.49 2.10
N GLY A 126 1.11 -7.72 3.02
CA GLY A 126 0.98 -6.28 2.85
C GLY A 126 1.88 -5.43 3.72
N LEU A 127 1.76 -4.14 3.46
CA LEU A 127 2.45 -3.08 4.16
C LEU A 127 1.43 -2.09 4.72
N VAL A 128 1.67 -1.65 5.95
CA VAL A 128 1.01 -0.49 6.57
C VAL A 128 2.11 0.43 7.08
N SER A 129 2.13 1.68 6.60
CA SER A 129 3.23 2.61 6.88
C SER A 129 2.73 3.94 7.43
N THR A 130 3.54 4.59 8.26
CA THR A 130 3.36 6.00 8.63
C THR A 130 3.89 6.92 7.54
N GLY A 131 4.96 6.50 6.83
CA GLY A 131 5.62 7.24 5.77
C GLY A 131 5.14 6.92 4.37
N ASN A 132 5.26 7.88 3.46
CA ASN A 132 4.96 7.67 2.05
C ASN A 132 5.89 6.62 1.42
N PHE A 133 5.39 5.87 0.44
CA PHE A 133 6.21 4.99 -0.39
C PHE A 133 7.04 5.81 -1.38
N ASN A 134 8.04 6.52 -0.85
CA ASN A 134 8.90 7.42 -1.59
C ASN A 134 10.35 7.28 -1.09
N GLU A 135 11.24 6.94 -2.00
CA GLU A 135 12.64 6.61 -1.73
C GLU A 135 13.43 7.78 -1.15
N ASN A 136 13.06 9.01 -1.52
CA ASN A 136 13.75 10.23 -1.07
C ASN A 136 13.27 10.63 0.33
N SER A 137 11.96 10.63 0.55
CA SER A 137 11.38 10.94 1.86
C SER A 137 11.87 9.99 2.95
N ALA A 138 12.00 8.71 2.63
CA ALA A 138 12.46 7.67 3.56
C ALA A 138 13.92 7.84 4.04
N LYS A 139 14.71 8.71 3.39
CA LYS A 139 16.07 9.05 3.84
C LYS A 139 16.11 10.17 4.88
N VAL A 140 15.01 10.90 5.03
CA VAL A 140 14.94 12.12 5.84
C VAL A 140 13.96 11.98 7.00
N TYR A 141 12.79 11.40 6.74
CA TYR A 141 11.73 11.28 7.74
C TYR A 141 11.85 10.00 8.56
N THR A 142 11.51 10.11 9.83
CA THR A 142 11.40 8.97 10.75
C THR A 142 10.04 8.35 10.61
N ASP A 143 10.00 7.17 10.00
CA ASP A 143 8.78 6.44 9.70
C ASP A 143 8.90 4.95 10.01
N VAL A 144 7.75 4.33 10.28
CA VAL A 144 7.66 2.89 10.55
C VAL A 144 6.76 2.24 9.52
N THR A 145 7.24 1.14 8.95
CA THR A 145 6.47 0.29 8.02
C THR A 145 6.33 -1.11 8.59
N LEU A 146 5.10 -1.54 8.82
CA LEU A 146 4.75 -2.91 9.17
C LEU A 146 4.66 -3.76 7.90
N PHE A 147 5.44 -4.83 7.84
CA PHE A 147 5.32 -5.92 6.87
C PHE A 147 4.57 -7.05 7.54
N THR A 148 3.44 -7.47 6.99
CA THR A 148 2.56 -8.43 7.65
C THR A 148 1.85 -9.37 6.68
N SER A 149 1.50 -10.55 7.17
CA SER A 149 0.52 -11.46 6.56
C SER A 149 -0.70 -11.67 7.49
N ASN A 150 -0.88 -10.80 8.49
CA ASN A 150 -2.00 -10.88 9.40
C ASN A 150 -3.32 -10.71 8.63
N VAL A 151 -4.13 -11.78 8.65
CA VAL A 151 -5.38 -11.89 7.87
C VAL A 151 -6.37 -10.78 8.21
N GLU A 152 -6.49 -10.43 9.50
CA GLU A 152 -7.49 -9.48 9.96
C GLU A 152 -7.11 -8.04 9.60
N ILE A 153 -5.85 -7.68 9.77
CA ILE A 153 -5.32 -6.35 9.36
C ILE A 153 -5.47 -6.17 7.84
N LEU A 154 -5.04 -7.17 7.06
CA LEU A 154 -5.07 -7.08 5.60
C LEU A 154 -6.48 -7.20 5.01
N LYS A 155 -7.41 -7.86 5.72
CA LYS A 155 -8.83 -7.84 5.37
C LYS A 155 -9.42 -6.43 5.49
N ASP A 156 -9.10 -5.73 6.56
CA ASP A 156 -9.52 -4.34 6.72
C ASP A 156 -8.82 -3.41 5.72
N ALA A 157 -7.53 -3.60 5.46
CA ALA A 157 -6.80 -2.84 4.44
C ALA A 157 -7.39 -3.05 3.02
N ALA A 158 -7.80 -4.25 2.68
CA ALA A 158 -8.47 -4.53 1.40
C ALA A 158 -9.81 -3.77 1.27
N LYS A 159 -10.61 -3.71 2.35
CA LYS A 159 -11.86 -2.93 2.37
C LYS A 159 -11.64 -1.41 2.15
N ILE A 160 -10.46 -0.89 2.51
CA ILE A 160 -10.12 0.52 2.22
C ILE A 160 -10.01 0.72 0.71
N PHE A 161 -9.43 -0.22 -0.03
CA PHE A 161 -9.41 -0.14 -1.50
C PHE A 161 -10.81 -0.30 -2.10
N ASP A 162 -11.66 -1.16 -1.54
CA ASP A 162 -13.06 -1.26 -1.97
C ASP A 162 -13.84 0.06 -1.74
N PHE A 163 -13.50 0.81 -0.67
CA PHE A 163 -14.04 2.14 -0.43
C PHE A 163 -13.50 3.19 -1.42
N PHE A 164 -12.25 3.09 -1.85
CA PHE A 164 -11.73 4.02 -2.87
C PHE A 164 -12.44 3.86 -4.21
N ASP A 165 -12.78 2.63 -4.57
CA ASP A 165 -13.52 2.31 -5.79
C ASP A 165 -15.00 2.73 -5.69
N VAL A 166 -15.64 2.43 -4.54
CA VAL A 166 -17.06 2.71 -4.29
C VAL A 166 -17.23 3.54 -3.02
N ASN A 167 -16.95 4.84 -3.12
CA ASN A 167 -16.78 5.75 -1.98
C ASN A 167 -18.04 6.08 -1.16
N TYR A 168 -19.22 5.71 -1.62
CA TYR A 168 -20.45 5.79 -0.83
C TYR A 168 -20.70 4.56 0.04
N ARG A 169 -19.92 3.47 -0.14
CA ARG A 169 -20.03 2.24 0.64
C ARG A 169 -19.09 2.25 1.84
N VAL A 170 -19.60 2.70 2.99
CA VAL A 170 -18.83 2.70 4.23
C VAL A 170 -18.73 1.29 4.82
N HIS A 171 -17.50 0.81 4.99
CA HIS A 171 -17.21 -0.49 5.58
C HIS A 171 -17.01 -0.41 7.10
N ARG A 172 -17.31 -1.50 7.81
CA ARG A 172 -16.89 -1.68 9.20
C ARG A 172 -15.50 -2.30 9.26
N TYR A 173 -14.61 -1.64 9.99
CA TYR A 173 -13.24 -2.07 10.22
C TYR A 173 -13.11 -2.60 11.64
N LYS A 174 -12.51 -3.77 11.82
CA LYS A 174 -12.38 -4.43 13.11
C LYS A 174 -11.05 -4.11 13.79
N HIS A 175 -9.96 -4.14 13.03
CA HIS A 175 -8.59 -4.00 13.50
C HIS A 175 -7.96 -2.65 13.15
N LEU A 176 -8.36 -2.04 12.06
CA LEU A 176 -7.91 -0.71 11.68
C LEU A 176 -8.88 0.37 12.16
N ILE A 177 -8.35 1.52 12.55
CA ILE A 177 -9.12 2.74 12.79
C ILE A 177 -8.99 3.61 11.56
N VAL A 178 -10.05 3.69 10.76
CA VAL A 178 -10.05 4.40 9.47
C VAL A 178 -10.77 5.72 9.60
N SER A 179 -10.06 6.82 9.36
CA SER A 179 -10.60 8.17 9.35
C SER A 179 -11.26 8.50 8.00
N PRO A 180 -12.38 9.26 8.00
CA PRO A 180 -13.08 9.83 9.15
C PRO A 180 -14.06 8.86 9.82
N HIS A 181 -14.29 7.69 9.21
CA HIS A 181 -15.30 6.73 9.64
C HIS A 181 -14.93 6.09 10.99
N TYR A 182 -15.83 6.25 11.97
CA TYR A 182 -15.71 5.64 13.30
C TYR A 182 -14.48 6.05 14.14
N THR A 183 -13.58 6.88 13.65
CA THR A 183 -12.34 7.25 14.35
C THR A 183 -12.64 7.85 15.73
N ARG A 184 -13.47 8.90 15.78
CA ARG A 184 -13.87 9.55 17.04
C ARG A 184 -14.47 8.56 18.04
N THR A 185 -15.44 7.75 17.59
CA THR A 185 -16.10 6.76 18.46
C THR A 185 -15.13 5.71 18.99
N ARG A 186 -14.16 5.29 18.16
CA ARG A 186 -13.16 4.30 18.57
C ARG A 186 -12.17 4.89 19.57
N PHE A 187 -11.69 6.11 19.36
CA PHE A 187 -10.81 6.78 20.32
C PHE A 187 -11.50 7.06 21.65
N ASN A 188 -12.73 7.57 21.63
CA ASN A 188 -13.49 7.78 22.87
C ASN A 188 -13.60 6.47 23.67
N LYS A 189 -13.95 5.36 23.03
CA LYS A 189 -14.00 4.04 23.70
C LYS A 189 -12.66 3.56 24.26
N LEU A 190 -11.54 3.96 23.67
CA LEU A 190 -10.22 3.63 24.22
C LEU A 190 -9.93 4.49 25.46
N ILE A 191 -10.25 5.78 25.41
CA ILE A 191 -10.11 6.71 26.55
C ILE A 191 -11.01 6.28 27.72
N ASP A 192 -12.26 5.90 27.45
CA ASP A 192 -13.23 5.47 28.48
C ASP A 192 -12.80 4.17 29.21
N ARG A 193 -11.79 3.48 28.71
CA ARG A 193 -11.25 2.25 29.33
C ARG A 193 -10.09 2.50 30.29
N GLU A 194 -9.38 3.65 30.13
CA GLU A 194 -8.29 4.06 30.99
C GLU A 194 -8.81 4.78 32.25
#